data_d3bd13f230cb27387f92ecc1f1f997f7
#
_entry.id   d3bd13f230cb27387f92ecc1f1f997f7
#
_cell.length_a   1.000
_cell.length_b   1.000
_cell.length_c   1.000
_cell.angle_alpha   90.00
_cell.angle_beta   90.00
_cell.angle_gamma   90.00
#
_symmetry.space_group_name_H-M   'P 1'
#
loop_
_entity.id
_entity.type
_entity.pdbx_description
1 polymer ?
#
loop_
_entity_poly.entity_id
_entity_poly.type
_entity_poly.pdbx_seq_one_letter_code
_entity_poly.pdbx_strand_id
1 'polypeptide(L)'
;MNVVGLTTTTADRKRRAGQRLVVGLAGASLDADERAFIRDARPGGFILFARNVEEPRQVLELNRELKSLLPGELPPIRCVDQEGGLVQRVKAPATVWPPMRFVGNVGKLEFTRAVGRALAREVRAVGFDLDFAPVADVDSNPKNPIIGRRAFATSPEGVSRHVAAFIEGMQDEGCIACAKHFPGHGDTATDSHLELPVVEKDPGEIEHVELPPFAAAVAAGVGTVMTAHVLYPALDEDAPATMSRRILDGILRRRMGYGGVIVSDDLEMKAVRGRYPLEHQLAKASEATVDVFLVCKELHLAHEAWEGLIRLAETDKLEDDRAVAACRRWHALRERFLRHLAPTPGLDELGCARHAELALRAAAEGAQS
;
A
#
# COMPACT_ATOMS: atom_id res chain seq x y z
N MET A 1 -36.56 -10.02 -13.00
CA MET A 1 -36.53 -8.58 -12.72
C MET A 1 -35.54 -7.93 -13.66
N ASN A 2 -36.06 -7.14 -14.61
CA ASN A 2 -35.20 -6.42 -15.58
C ASN A 2 -34.35 -5.41 -14.81
N VAL A 3 -33.03 -5.64 -14.79
CA VAL A 3 -32.08 -4.62 -14.39
C VAL A 3 -32.05 -3.58 -15.50
N VAL A 4 -32.87 -2.54 -15.35
CA VAL A 4 -32.80 -1.34 -16.19
C VAL A 4 -31.37 -0.83 -16.03
N GLY A 5 -30.60 -0.85 -17.11
CA GLY A 5 -29.23 -0.34 -17.13
C GLY A 5 -29.25 1.13 -16.79
N LEU A 6 -28.90 1.47 -15.53
CA LEU A 6 -28.63 2.84 -15.15
C LEU A 6 -27.46 3.32 -16.00
N THR A 7 -27.73 4.22 -16.93
CA THR A 7 -26.69 4.85 -17.74
C THR A 7 -25.75 5.59 -16.77
N THR A 8 -24.46 5.21 -16.80
CA THR A 8 -23.43 5.90 -16.02
C THR A 8 -23.32 7.35 -16.49
N THR A 9 -23.48 8.28 -15.58
CA THR A 9 -23.33 9.71 -15.86
C THR A 9 -21.86 10.12 -15.83
N THR A 10 -21.53 11.26 -16.44
CA THR A 10 -20.20 11.88 -16.32
C THR A 10 -19.86 12.18 -14.84
N ALA A 11 -20.84 12.59 -14.03
CA ALA A 11 -20.64 12.80 -12.60
C ALA A 11 -20.25 11.52 -11.86
N ASP A 12 -20.85 10.38 -12.23
CA ASP A 12 -20.49 9.08 -11.64
C ASP A 12 -19.06 8.67 -12.03
N ARG A 13 -18.64 8.90 -13.28
CA ARG A 13 -17.27 8.63 -13.74
C ARG A 13 -16.26 9.50 -13.01
N LYS A 14 -16.50 10.81 -12.89
CA LYS A 14 -15.66 11.73 -12.12
C LYS A 14 -15.48 11.25 -10.68
N ARG A 15 -16.57 10.86 -10.02
CA ARG A 15 -16.52 10.35 -8.65
C ARG A 15 -15.74 9.04 -8.56
N ARG A 16 -15.96 8.09 -9.47
CA ARG A 16 -15.22 6.82 -9.48
C ARG A 16 -13.74 7.03 -9.76
N ALA A 17 -13.38 7.91 -10.68
CA ALA A 17 -12.00 8.27 -10.96
C ALA A 17 -11.29 8.78 -9.70
N GLY A 18 -11.89 9.72 -8.97
CA GLY A 18 -11.35 10.21 -7.71
C GLY A 18 -11.23 9.11 -6.65
N GLN A 19 -12.25 8.26 -6.51
CA GLN A 19 -12.23 7.16 -5.54
C GLN A 19 -11.13 6.12 -5.81
N ARG A 20 -10.55 6.09 -7.00
CA ARG A 20 -9.43 5.22 -7.38
C ARG A 20 -8.06 5.89 -7.18
N LEU A 21 -8.00 7.07 -6.59
CA LEU A 21 -6.75 7.77 -6.30
C LEU A 21 -6.46 7.79 -4.80
N VAL A 22 -5.20 7.54 -4.47
CA VAL A 22 -4.58 7.88 -3.19
C VAL A 22 -3.52 8.92 -3.49
N VAL A 23 -3.67 10.12 -2.93
CA VAL A 23 -2.83 11.26 -3.28
C VAL A 23 -1.97 11.72 -2.11
N GLY A 24 -0.73 12.11 -2.40
CA GLY A 24 0.16 12.75 -1.45
C GLY A 24 -0.12 14.23 -1.31
N LEU A 25 0.46 14.85 -0.28
CA LEU A 25 0.34 16.28 0.01
C LEU A 25 1.70 16.97 -0.07
N ALA A 26 1.70 18.27 -0.37
CA ALA A 26 2.92 19.04 -0.51
C ALA A 26 3.63 19.29 0.82
N GLY A 27 2.89 19.57 1.90
CA GLY A 27 3.43 19.98 3.19
C GLY A 27 2.67 19.46 4.39
N ALA A 28 2.97 20.01 5.55
CA ALA A 28 2.36 19.66 6.84
C ALA A 28 0.94 20.23 7.04
N SER A 29 0.48 21.07 6.11
CA SER A 29 -0.87 21.61 6.08
C SER A 29 -1.33 21.72 4.63
N LEU A 30 -2.64 21.73 4.40
CA LEU A 30 -3.22 21.89 3.06
C LEU A 30 -3.13 23.32 2.59
N ASP A 31 -2.78 23.53 1.33
CA ASP A 31 -2.94 24.81 0.65
C ASP A 31 -4.31 24.97 -0.02
N ALA A 32 -4.52 26.07 -0.72
CA ALA A 32 -5.81 26.38 -1.37
C ALA A 32 -6.08 25.47 -2.58
N ASP A 33 -5.05 25.16 -3.35
CA ASP A 33 -5.15 24.36 -4.57
C ASP A 33 -5.41 22.88 -4.21
N GLU A 34 -4.72 22.36 -3.19
CA GLU A 34 -4.99 21.01 -2.64
C GLU A 34 -6.43 20.90 -2.14
N ARG A 35 -6.93 21.91 -1.39
CA ARG A 35 -8.33 21.90 -0.93
C ARG A 35 -9.33 21.94 -2.09
N ALA A 36 -9.04 22.70 -3.15
CA ALA A 36 -9.88 22.75 -4.34
C ALA A 36 -9.91 21.37 -5.02
N PHE A 37 -8.75 20.80 -5.31
CA PHE A 37 -8.64 19.47 -5.90
C PHE A 37 -9.37 18.41 -5.08
N ILE A 38 -9.16 18.39 -3.77
CA ILE A 38 -9.81 17.41 -2.87
C ILE A 38 -11.33 17.49 -2.97
N ARG A 39 -11.90 18.68 -3.01
CA ARG A 39 -13.37 18.88 -3.14
C ARG A 39 -13.91 18.40 -4.48
N ASP A 40 -13.17 18.63 -5.56
CA ASP A 40 -13.59 18.32 -6.93
C ASP A 40 -13.40 16.85 -7.25
N ALA A 41 -12.20 16.32 -7.08
CA ALA A 41 -11.84 14.95 -7.42
C ALA A 41 -12.35 13.92 -6.40
N ARG A 42 -12.46 14.32 -5.13
CA ARG A 42 -12.90 13.47 -4.01
C ARG A 42 -12.07 12.18 -3.92
N PRO A 43 -10.73 12.26 -3.70
CA PRO A 43 -9.86 11.10 -3.67
C PRO A 43 -10.34 10.03 -2.69
N GLY A 44 -10.09 8.76 -3.03
CA GLY A 44 -10.41 7.62 -2.18
C GLY A 44 -9.53 7.52 -0.95
N GLY A 45 -8.34 8.16 -0.98
CA GLY A 45 -7.41 8.21 0.14
C GLY A 45 -6.31 9.24 -0.02
N PHE A 46 -5.51 9.37 1.05
CA PHE A 46 -4.36 10.26 1.15
C PHE A 46 -3.18 9.51 1.74
N ILE A 47 -1.97 9.76 1.24
CA ILE A 47 -0.73 9.22 1.80
C ILE A 47 0.15 10.36 2.33
N LEU A 48 0.64 10.21 3.57
CA LEU A 48 1.55 11.18 4.18
C LEU A 48 2.97 10.62 4.24
N PHE A 49 3.92 11.51 3.93
CA PHE A 49 5.36 11.27 3.95
C PHE A 49 6.05 12.10 5.04
N ALA A 50 7.36 11.92 5.20
CA ALA A 50 8.13 12.69 6.19
C ALA A 50 7.95 14.21 6.06
N ARG A 51 7.75 14.74 4.85
CA ARG A 51 7.50 16.17 4.61
C ARG A 51 6.17 16.68 5.17
N ASN A 52 5.25 15.78 5.50
CA ASN A 52 3.94 16.11 6.04
C ASN A 52 3.89 15.94 7.58
N VAL A 53 5.00 15.54 8.21
CA VAL A 53 5.07 15.19 9.62
C VAL A 53 6.00 16.14 10.36
N GLU A 54 5.46 16.98 11.22
CA GLU A 54 6.21 17.83 12.15
C GLU A 54 6.15 17.26 13.57
N GLU A 55 4.93 17.01 14.08
CA GLU A 55 4.68 16.40 15.37
C GLU A 55 3.39 15.54 15.33
N PRO A 56 3.22 14.60 16.26
CA PRO A 56 2.05 13.70 16.23
C PRO A 56 0.69 14.41 16.30
N ARG A 57 0.59 15.50 17.06
CA ARG A 57 -0.66 16.27 17.15
C ARG A 57 -0.99 16.95 15.83
N GLN A 58 -0.01 17.53 15.16
CA GLN A 58 -0.19 18.14 13.84
C GLN A 58 -0.67 17.09 12.82
N VAL A 59 -0.05 15.91 12.79
CA VAL A 59 -0.47 14.80 11.91
C VAL A 59 -1.92 14.38 12.17
N LEU A 60 -2.31 14.25 13.45
CA LEU A 60 -3.67 13.93 13.83
C LEU A 60 -4.67 14.99 13.36
N GLU A 61 -4.32 16.27 13.48
CA GLU A 61 -5.16 17.39 13.04
C GLU A 61 -5.28 17.42 11.50
N LEU A 62 -4.18 17.22 10.77
CA LEU A 62 -4.19 17.10 9.32
C LEU A 62 -5.07 15.93 8.85
N ASN A 63 -4.94 14.77 9.46
CA ASN A 63 -5.76 13.60 9.16
C ASN A 63 -7.26 13.83 9.47
N ARG A 64 -7.57 14.60 10.51
CA ARG A 64 -8.95 15.03 10.82
C ARG A 64 -9.50 16.02 9.79
N GLU A 65 -8.67 16.96 9.36
CA GLU A 65 -9.04 17.92 8.32
C GLU A 65 -9.36 17.19 7.01
N LEU A 66 -8.48 16.29 6.54
CA LEU A 66 -8.69 15.47 5.34
C LEU A 66 -10.01 14.70 5.39
N LYS A 67 -10.33 14.12 6.54
CA LYS A 67 -11.60 13.45 6.76
C LYS A 67 -12.78 14.42 6.64
N SER A 68 -12.67 15.61 7.19
CA SER A 68 -13.76 16.61 7.23
C SER A 68 -14.07 17.22 5.86
N LEU A 69 -13.08 17.33 4.97
CA LEU A 69 -13.25 17.86 3.62
C LEU A 69 -14.13 16.99 2.72
N LEU A 70 -14.22 15.69 3.02
CA LEU A 70 -14.98 14.71 2.24
C LEU A 70 -16.05 14.04 3.10
N PRO A 71 -17.10 14.76 3.49
CA PRO A 71 -18.18 14.20 4.30
C PRO A 71 -18.92 13.09 3.54
N GLY A 72 -19.28 12.02 4.24
CA GLY A 72 -19.98 10.87 3.71
C GLY A 72 -20.03 9.72 4.73
N GLU A 73 -20.70 8.63 4.39
CA GLU A 73 -20.82 7.46 5.27
C GLU A 73 -19.46 6.80 5.56
N LEU A 74 -18.58 6.78 4.56
CA LEU A 74 -17.22 6.22 4.68
C LEU A 74 -16.20 7.29 4.32
N PRO A 75 -15.29 7.64 5.25
CA PRO A 75 -14.24 8.62 5.00
C PRO A 75 -13.20 8.11 4.00
N PRO A 76 -12.40 9.03 3.39
CA PRO A 76 -11.20 8.65 2.66
C PRO A 76 -10.22 7.90 3.58
N ILE A 77 -9.44 6.96 3.02
CA ILE A 77 -8.42 6.23 3.78
C ILE A 77 -7.16 7.12 3.94
N ARG A 78 -6.63 7.23 5.15
CA ARG A 78 -5.37 7.92 5.44
C ARG A 78 -4.27 6.86 5.56
N CYS A 79 -3.26 7.00 4.71
CA CYS A 79 -2.21 6.01 4.52
C CYS A 79 -0.85 6.55 4.96
N VAL A 80 0.03 5.64 5.37
CA VAL A 80 1.41 5.92 5.73
C VAL A 80 2.31 4.74 5.36
N ASP A 81 3.62 4.99 5.19
CA ASP A 81 4.66 3.96 5.21
C ASP A 81 5.33 3.96 6.57
N GLN A 82 4.92 3.08 7.44
CA GLN A 82 5.49 2.91 8.79
C GLN A 82 6.00 1.48 8.95
N GLU A 83 7.02 1.11 8.16
CA GLU A 83 7.53 -0.26 8.11
C GLU A 83 8.40 -0.63 9.32
N GLY A 84 9.02 0.36 9.92
CA GLY A 84 10.16 0.19 10.82
C GLY A 84 11.52 0.39 10.13
N GLY A 85 12.60 0.49 10.91
CA GLY A 85 13.94 0.73 10.37
C GLY A 85 14.07 2.06 9.65
N LEU A 86 14.50 2.02 8.39
CA LEU A 86 14.70 3.21 7.56
C LEU A 86 13.40 3.86 7.09
N VAL A 87 12.33 3.06 6.96
CA VAL A 87 11.04 3.51 6.45
C VAL A 87 10.06 3.73 7.60
N GLN A 88 10.18 4.89 8.23
CA GLN A 88 9.29 5.36 9.29
C GLN A 88 9.03 6.84 9.10
N ARG A 89 7.75 7.25 9.11
CA ARG A 89 7.34 8.65 8.96
C ARG A 89 7.04 9.28 10.31
N VAL A 90 6.36 8.55 11.18
CA VAL A 90 6.09 8.97 12.56
C VAL A 90 7.20 8.43 13.44
N LYS A 91 8.04 9.35 13.97
CA LYS A 91 9.19 9.04 14.83
C LYS A 91 8.92 9.56 16.25
N ALA A 92 9.94 9.64 17.07
CA ALA A 92 9.81 10.12 18.46
C ALA A 92 8.86 11.34 18.56
N PRO A 93 7.91 11.36 19.50
CA PRO A 93 7.80 10.46 20.66
C PRO A 93 7.20 9.07 20.38
N ALA A 94 6.77 8.75 19.15
CA ALA A 94 6.38 7.39 18.80
C ALA A 94 7.59 6.44 18.89
N THR A 95 7.31 5.14 18.96
CA THR A 95 8.34 4.12 19.03
C THR A 95 9.20 4.14 17.76
N VAL A 96 10.51 4.22 17.91
CA VAL A 96 11.45 4.03 16.80
C VAL A 96 11.72 2.54 16.66
N TRP A 97 11.02 1.93 15.72
CA TRP A 97 11.11 0.49 15.47
C TRP A 97 12.42 0.13 14.74
N PRO A 98 13.09 -0.96 15.13
CA PRO A 98 14.20 -1.49 14.36
C PRO A 98 13.73 -2.04 13.01
N PRO A 99 14.67 -2.36 12.08
CA PRO A 99 14.32 -3.04 10.83
C PRO A 99 13.57 -4.36 11.08
N MET A 100 12.62 -4.71 10.22
CA MET A 100 11.81 -5.92 10.40
C MET A 100 12.62 -7.22 10.34
N ARG A 101 13.81 -7.23 9.75
CA ARG A 101 14.78 -8.31 9.87
C ARG A 101 15.07 -8.68 11.32
N PHE A 102 15.18 -7.67 12.20
CA PHE A 102 15.46 -7.92 13.62
C PHE A 102 14.24 -8.55 14.31
N VAL A 103 13.04 -8.14 13.93
CA VAL A 103 11.81 -8.78 14.41
C VAL A 103 11.73 -10.23 13.94
N GLY A 104 12.08 -10.49 12.66
CA GLY A 104 12.17 -11.83 12.10
C GLY A 104 13.18 -12.72 12.81
N ASN A 105 14.36 -12.18 13.10
CA ASN A 105 15.46 -12.88 13.78
C ASN A 105 15.14 -13.32 15.22
N VAL A 106 14.22 -12.65 15.94
CA VAL A 106 13.71 -13.12 17.24
C VAL A 106 13.05 -14.51 17.09
N GLY A 107 12.55 -14.85 15.88
CA GLY A 107 12.06 -16.17 15.52
C GLY A 107 10.73 -16.59 16.17
N LYS A 108 10.03 -15.68 16.87
CA LYS A 108 8.76 -15.93 17.57
C LYS A 108 7.61 -15.22 16.90
N LEU A 109 6.66 -15.96 16.33
CA LEU A 109 5.53 -15.35 15.60
C LEU A 109 4.63 -14.51 16.48
N GLU A 110 4.40 -14.90 17.74
CA GLU A 110 3.64 -14.09 18.70
C GLU A 110 4.32 -12.75 18.99
N PHE A 111 5.66 -12.71 18.95
CA PHE A 111 6.40 -11.46 19.07
C PHE A 111 6.16 -10.57 17.85
N THR A 112 6.23 -11.13 16.65
CA THR A 112 5.93 -10.41 15.40
C THR A 112 4.50 -9.87 15.39
N ARG A 113 3.53 -10.68 15.82
CA ARG A 113 2.14 -10.25 15.98
C ARG A 113 2.00 -9.08 16.96
N ALA A 114 2.70 -9.15 18.11
CA ALA A 114 2.71 -8.08 19.10
C ALA A 114 3.32 -6.78 18.54
N VAL A 115 4.39 -6.85 17.73
CA VAL A 115 4.98 -5.71 17.03
C VAL A 115 3.96 -5.11 16.05
N GLY A 116 3.30 -5.94 15.22
CA GLY A 116 2.25 -5.49 14.31
C GLY A 116 1.11 -4.75 15.02
N ARG A 117 0.64 -5.28 16.16
CA ARG A 117 -0.37 -4.61 17.00
C ARG A 117 0.10 -3.27 17.53
N ALA A 118 1.32 -3.20 18.09
CA ALA A 118 1.87 -1.99 18.67
C ALA A 118 2.03 -0.89 17.60
N LEU A 119 2.54 -1.25 16.43
CA LEU A 119 2.71 -0.33 15.32
C LEU A 119 1.35 0.18 14.81
N ALA A 120 0.35 -0.72 14.64
CA ALA A 120 -1.01 -0.35 14.26
C ALA A 120 -1.66 0.63 15.25
N ARG A 121 -1.48 0.42 16.56
CA ARG A 121 -2.00 1.34 17.60
C ARG A 121 -1.38 2.72 17.47
N GLU A 122 -0.07 2.83 17.23
CA GLU A 122 0.61 4.11 17.10
C GLU A 122 0.20 4.87 15.84
N VAL A 123 0.13 4.21 14.67
CA VAL A 123 -0.30 4.89 13.44
C VAL A 123 -1.77 5.30 13.50
N ARG A 124 -2.63 4.50 14.15
CA ARG A 124 -4.02 4.87 14.40
C ARG A 124 -4.16 6.02 15.39
N ALA A 125 -3.29 6.13 16.39
CA ALA A 125 -3.29 7.23 17.35
C ALA A 125 -3.12 8.59 16.69
N VAL A 126 -2.36 8.66 15.58
CA VAL A 126 -2.18 9.87 14.76
C VAL A 126 -3.15 9.95 13.57
N GLY A 127 -4.16 9.07 13.51
CA GLY A 127 -5.29 9.18 12.60
C GLY A 127 -5.14 8.47 11.25
N PHE A 128 -4.15 7.59 11.07
CA PHE A 128 -4.06 6.72 9.89
C PHE A 128 -4.99 5.52 9.98
N ASP A 129 -5.42 5.01 8.83
CA ASP A 129 -6.28 3.84 8.69
C ASP A 129 -5.55 2.66 8.05
N LEU A 130 -4.57 2.94 7.20
CA LEU A 130 -3.80 1.98 6.43
C LEU A 130 -2.31 2.26 6.58
N ASP A 131 -1.56 1.21 6.85
CA ASP A 131 -0.11 1.23 6.76
C ASP A 131 0.34 0.37 5.58
N PHE A 132 1.17 0.93 4.71
CA PHE A 132 1.81 0.18 3.62
C PHE A 132 2.93 -0.72 4.17
N ALA A 133 2.55 -1.61 5.06
CA ALA A 133 3.33 -2.66 5.71
C ALA A 133 2.47 -3.93 5.89
N PRO A 134 3.06 -5.12 5.88
CA PRO A 134 4.49 -5.42 5.87
C PRO A 134 5.11 -5.51 4.47
N VAL A 135 6.45 -5.41 4.43
CA VAL A 135 7.25 -5.86 3.29
C VAL A 135 7.20 -7.39 3.24
N ALA A 136 6.65 -7.93 2.16
CA ALA A 136 6.52 -9.38 1.90
C ALA A 136 7.62 -9.91 0.93
N ASP A 137 8.53 -9.02 0.52
CA ASP A 137 9.67 -9.40 -0.31
C ASP A 137 10.63 -10.31 0.46
N VAL A 138 11.22 -11.28 -0.24
CA VAL A 138 12.28 -12.13 0.30
C VAL A 138 13.63 -11.51 -0.03
N ASP A 139 14.48 -11.26 0.98
CA ASP A 139 15.83 -10.75 0.75
C ASP A 139 16.73 -11.86 0.19
N SER A 140 16.47 -12.25 -1.06
CA SER A 140 17.14 -13.35 -1.75
C SER A 140 18.46 -12.94 -2.41
N ASN A 141 18.64 -11.63 -2.71
CA ASN A 141 19.83 -11.09 -3.32
C ASN A 141 20.58 -10.16 -2.36
N PRO A 142 21.75 -10.55 -1.84
CA PRO A 142 22.54 -9.71 -0.95
C PRO A 142 22.99 -8.36 -1.55
N LYS A 143 22.91 -8.22 -2.87
CA LYS A 143 23.24 -6.97 -3.59
C LYS A 143 22.02 -6.06 -3.77
N ASN A 144 20.84 -6.47 -3.31
CA ASN A 144 19.64 -5.65 -3.42
C ASN A 144 19.81 -4.38 -2.58
N PRO A 145 19.73 -3.17 -3.19
CA PRO A 145 19.95 -1.92 -2.48
C PRO A 145 18.73 -1.42 -1.72
N ILE A 146 17.52 -2.02 -1.97
CA ILE A 146 16.24 -1.47 -1.56
C ILE A 146 15.59 -2.26 -0.44
N ILE A 147 15.57 -3.60 -0.53
CA ILE A 147 14.84 -4.46 0.42
C ILE A 147 15.70 -4.77 1.63
N GLY A 148 16.74 -5.58 1.49
CA GLY A 148 17.66 -5.90 2.58
C GLY A 148 16.95 -6.16 3.91
N ARG A 149 17.30 -5.38 4.94
CA ARG A 149 16.74 -5.51 6.29
C ARG A 149 15.28 -5.06 6.45
N ARG A 150 14.63 -4.54 5.43
CA ARG A 150 13.17 -4.30 5.42
C ARG A 150 12.41 -5.62 5.41
N ALA A 151 12.93 -6.67 4.74
CA ALA A 151 12.37 -8.01 4.76
C ALA A 151 12.56 -8.68 6.13
N PHE A 152 11.63 -9.54 6.54
CA PHE A 152 11.73 -10.30 7.79
C PHE A 152 12.84 -11.35 7.76
N ALA A 153 13.10 -11.97 6.61
CA ALA A 153 14.06 -13.05 6.45
C ALA A 153 14.66 -13.09 5.03
N THR A 154 15.64 -13.99 4.86
CA THR A 154 16.23 -14.32 3.56
C THR A 154 15.59 -15.58 2.94
N SER A 155 14.73 -16.28 3.68
CA SER A 155 14.02 -17.47 3.18
C SER A 155 12.52 -17.20 2.98
N PRO A 156 11.90 -17.78 1.94
CA PRO A 156 10.47 -17.62 1.67
C PRO A 156 9.58 -18.06 2.83
N GLU A 157 9.93 -19.17 3.52
CA GLU A 157 9.19 -19.70 4.66
C GLU A 157 9.26 -18.76 5.87
N GLY A 158 10.44 -18.18 6.11
CA GLY A 158 10.64 -17.20 7.18
C GLY A 158 9.79 -15.97 6.94
N VAL A 159 9.87 -15.38 5.74
CA VAL A 159 9.07 -14.20 5.37
C VAL A 159 7.58 -14.52 5.45
N SER A 160 7.13 -15.64 4.87
CA SER A 160 5.71 -16.04 4.85
C SER A 160 5.10 -16.10 6.25
N ARG A 161 5.79 -16.73 7.19
CA ARG A 161 5.32 -16.88 8.58
C ARG A 161 5.21 -15.55 9.30
N HIS A 162 6.24 -14.70 9.17
CA HIS A 162 6.26 -13.40 9.83
C HIS A 162 5.30 -12.41 9.21
N VAL A 163 5.17 -12.38 7.88
CA VAL A 163 4.19 -11.55 7.16
C VAL A 163 2.76 -11.86 7.62
N ALA A 164 2.38 -13.14 7.69
CA ALA A 164 1.05 -13.54 8.15
C ALA A 164 0.80 -13.07 9.59
N ALA A 165 1.74 -13.32 10.51
CA ALA A 165 1.61 -12.93 11.92
C ALA A 165 1.54 -11.40 12.09
N PHE A 166 2.32 -10.64 11.30
CA PHE A 166 2.30 -9.19 11.34
C PHE A 166 0.96 -8.62 10.85
N ILE A 167 0.44 -9.14 9.70
CA ILE A 167 -0.86 -8.74 9.13
C ILE A 167 -1.98 -8.99 10.14
N GLU A 168 -2.02 -10.18 10.74
CA GLU A 168 -3.01 -10.51 11.77
C GLU A 168 -2.94 -9.52 12.94
N GLY A 169 -1.73 -9.26 13.47
CA GLY A 169 -1.55 -8.32 14.56
C GLY A 169 -2.00 -6.91 14.22
N MET A 170 -1.66 -6.42 13.03
CA MET A 170 -2.03 -5.07 12.58
C MET A 170 -3.55 -4.94 12.36
N GLN A 171 -4.17 -5.91 11.69
CA GLN A 171 -5.58 -5.87 11.36
C GLN A 171 -6.51 -6.14 12.56
N ASP A 172 -6.05 -6.90 13.55
CA ASP A 172 -6.73 -7.07 14.85
C ASP A 172 -6.94 -5.73 15.57
N GLU A 173 -6.02 -4.79 15.40
CA GLU A 173 -6.13 -3.43 15.96
C GLU A 173 -6.87 -2.45 15.03
N GLY A 174 -7.44 -2.92 13.92
CA GLY A 174 -8.22 -2.13 12.98
C GLY A 174 -7.41 -1.24 12.06
N CYS A 175 -6.11 -1.49 11.89
CA CYS A 175 -5.28 -0.87 10.86
C CYS A 175 -5.23 -1.78 9.63
N ILE A 176 -5.49 -1.24 8.45
CA ILE A 176 -5.41 -1.99 7.20
C ILE A 176 -3.94 -2.25 6.88
N ALA A 177 -3.56 -3.52 6.73
CA ALA A 177 -2.24 -3.93 6.29
C ALA A 177 -2.13 -3.99 4.76
N CYS A 178 -0.90 -3.80 4.26
CA CYS A 178 -0.56 -3.89 2.84
C CYS A 178 0.66 -4.75 2.61
N ALA A 179 0.49 -5.91 1.98
CA ALA A 179 1.63 -6.73 1.57
C ALA A 179 2.28 -6.15 0.30
N LYS A 180 3.60 -5.93 0.33
CA LYS A 180 4.35 -5.28 -0.76
C LYS A 180 5.73 -5.87 -0.96
N HIS A 181 6.27 -5.87 -2.17
CA HIS A 181 5.79 -5.33 -3.46
C HIS A 181 5.56 -6.50 -4.43
N PHE A 182 4.32 -6.80 -4.73
CA PHE A 182 3.93 -7.98 -5.53
C PHE A 182 4.45 -7.90 -6.98
N PRO A 183 5.03 -8.96 -7.55
CA PRO A 183 5.13 -10.33 -7.05
C PRO A 183 6.38 -10.63 -6.21
N GLY A 184 7.21 -9.64 -5.89
CA GLY A 184 8.42 -9.67 -5.10
C GLY A 184 9.45 -8.66 -5.62
N HIS A 185 10.21 -8.01 -4.77
CA HIS A 185 11.23 -7.02 -5.12
C HIS A 185 12.61 -7.39 -4.55
N GLY A 186 12.70 -8.56 -3.89
CA GLY A 186 13.88 -8.93 -3.12
C GLY A 186 15.10 -9.33 -3.94
N ASP A 187 14.91 -9.73 -5.20
CA ASP A 187 16.00 -10.16 -6.07
C ASP A 187 16.56 -9.07 -7.00
N THR A 188 15.98 -7.88 -7.03
CA THR A 188 16.44 -6.80 -7.92
C THR A 188 17.85 -6.32 -7.55
N ALA A 189 18.66 -6.02 -8.56
CA ALA A 189 20.00 -5.46 -8.39
C ALA A 189 20.03 -3.93 -8.54
N THR A 190 18.93 -3.31 -8.95
CA THR A 190 18.81 -1.87 -9.21
C THR A 190 17.65 -1.26 -8.42
N ASP A 191 17.75 0.05 -8.19
CA ASP A 191 16.75 0.83 -7.46
C ASP A 191 15.62 1.27 -8.40
N SER A 192 14.38 0.85 -8.09
CA SER A 192 13.18 1.26 -8.83
C SER A 192 12.89 2.77 -8.77
N HIS A 193 13.51 3.51 -7.86
CA HIS A 193 13.47 4.98 -7.86
C HIS A 193 14.37 5.60 -8.94
N LEU A 194 15.30 4.84 -9.53
CA LEU A 194 16.25 5.32 -10.52
C LEU A 194 15.95 4.79 -11.93
N GLU A 195 15.63 3.50 -12.05
CA GLU A 195 15.34 2.83 -13.33
C GLU A 195 14.37 1.65 -13.13
N LEU A 196 13.88 1.06 -14.23
CA LEU A 196 12.99 -0.12 -14.15
C LEU A 196 13.84 -1.36 -13.85
N PRO A 197 13.72 -1.94 -12.63
CA PRO A 197 14.43 -3.16 -12.28
C PRO A 197 13.91 -4.37 -13.06
N VAL A 198 14.80 -5.34 -13.29
CA VAL A 198 14.49 -6.61 -13.92
C VAL A 198 14.83 -7.76 -12.98
N VAL A 199 13.95 -8.74 -12.87
CA VAL A 199 14.21 -10.01 -12.17
C VAL A 199 14.29 -11.12 -13.19
N GLU A 200 15.52 -11.64 -13.43
CA GLU A 200 15.82 -12.65 -14.43
C GLU A 200 15.75 -14.10 -13.90
N LYS A 201 14.86 -14.35 -12.96
CA LYS A 201 14.58 -15.70 -12.44
C LYS A 201 13.71 -16.50 -13.39
N ASP A 202 13.88 -17.82 -13.40
CA ASP A 202 12.95 -18.69 -14.08
C ASP A 202 11.58 -18.76 -13.37
N PRO A 203 10.49 -19.21 -14.06
CA PRO A 203 9.16 -19.25 -13.46
C PRO A 203 9.09 -20.09 -12.20
N GLY A 204 9.86 -21.19 -12.12
CA GLY A 204 9.91 -22.07 -10.96
C GLY A 204 10.56 -21.41 -9.75
N GLU A 205 11.64 -20.64 -9.96
CA GLU A 205 12.28 -19.87 -8.89
C GLU A 205 11.34 -18.77 -8.35
N ILE A 206 10.66 -18.04 -9.23
CA ILE A 206 9.68 -17.02 -8.83
C ILE A 206 8.57 -17.68 -7.99
N GLU A 207 8.10 -18.84 -8.44
CA GLU A 207 7.05 -19.59 -7.74
C GLU A 207 7.45 -20.07 -6.35
N HIS A 208 8.70 -20.49 -6.18
CA HIS A 208 9.19 -21.04 -4.92
C HIS A 208 9.77 -19.99 -3.96
N VAL A 209 10.21 -18.83 -4.47
CA VAL A 209 10.86 -17.79 -3.66
C VAL A 209 9.96 -16.60 -3.46
N GLU A 210 9.47 -15.98 -4.55
CA GLU A 210 8.82 -14.67 -4.48
C GLU A 210 7.34 -14.78 -4.08
N LEU A 211 6.61 -15.77 -4.59
CA LEU A 211 5.15 -15.86 -4.42
C LEU A 211 4.67 -16.38 -3.05
N PRO A 212 5.37 -17.28 -2.32
CA PRO A 212 4.86 -17.86 -1.08
C PRO A 212 4.51 -16.83 0.01
N PRO A 213 5.29 -15.74 0.25
CA PRO A 213 4.91 -14.72 1.22
C PRO A 213 3.60 -14.01 0.90
N PHE A 214 3.32 -13.76 -0.38
CA PHE A 214 2.06 -13.16 -0.81
C PHE A 214 0.88 -14.13 -0.67
N ALA A 215 1.09 -15.42 -0.95
CA ALA A 215 0.08 -16.44 -0.68
C ALA A 215 -0.24 -16.51 0.82
N ALA A 216 0.77 -16.42 1.69
CA ALA A 216 0.56 -16.35 3.13
C ALA A 216 -0.17 -15.07 3.57
N ALA A 217 0.16 -13.91 2.96
CA ALA A 217 -0.55 -12.66 3.20
C ALA A 217 -2.03 -12.75 2.80
N VAL A 218 -2.33 -13.35 1.63
CA VAL A 218 -3.71 -13.58 1.17
C VAL A 218 -4.46 -14.50 2.12
N ALA A 219 -3.83 -15.59 2.57
CA ALA A 219 -4.41 -16.51 3.55
C ALA A 219 -4.68 -15.85 4.92
N ALA A 220 -3.82 -14.90 5.35
CA ALA A 220 -4.02 -14.08 6.53
C ALA A 220 -5.08 -12.98 6.34
N GLY A 221 -5.71 -12.87 5.18
CA GLY A 221 -6.77 -11.92 4.89
C GLY A 221 -6.31 -10.47 4.78
N VAL A 222 -5.13 -10.24 4.20
CA VAL A 222 -4.57 -8.90 4.00
C VAL A 222 -5.54 -7.97 3.27
N GLY A 223 -5.69 -6.74 3.76
CA GLY A 223 -6.62 -5.78 3.20
C GLY A 223 -6.21 -5.26 1.81
N THR A 224 -4.94 -4.99 1.64
CA THR A 224 -4.39 -4.48 0.37
C THR A 224 -3.10 -5.20 -0.03
N VAL A 225 -2.85 -5.27 -1.34
CA VAL A 225 -1.57 -5.72 -1.91
C VAL A 225 -1.06 -4.62 -2.83
N MET A 226 0.18 -4.17 -2.62
CA MET A 226 0.83 -3.19 -3.48
C MET A 226 1.67 -3.87 -4.55
N THR A 227 1.57 -3.37 -5.78
CA THR A 227 2.32 -3.91 -6.93
C THR A 227 3.74 -3.37 -6.97
N ALA A 228 4.66 -4.12 -7.58
CA ALA A 228 6.03 -3.67 -7.86
C ALA A 228 6.16 -3.05 -9.26
N HIS A 229 6.94 -1.98 -9.39
CA HIS A 229 7.41 -1.49 -10.68
C HIS A 229 8.66 -2.25 -11.12
N VAL A 230 8.50 -3.56 -11.37
CA VAL A 230 9.58 -4.50 -11.71
C VAL A 230 9.16 -5.32 -12.93
N LEU A 231 10.07 -5.52 -13.87
CA LEU A 231 9.89 -6.39 -15.02
C LEU A 231 10.29 -7.83 -14.65
N TYR A 232 9.45 -8.78 -14.99
CA TYR A 232 9.69 -10.22 -14.84
C TYR A 232 9.55 -10.89 -16.22
N PRO A 233 10.61 -10.93 -17.05
CA PRO A 233 10.50 -11.46 -18.41
C PRO A 233 9.94 -12.88 -18.49
N ALA A 234 10.22 -13.71 -17.49
CA ALA A 234 9.69 -15.07 -17.40
C ALA A 234 8.17 -15.17 -17.15
N LEU A 235 7.54 -14.11 -16.66
CA LEU A 235 6.09 -14.03 -16.42
C LEU A 235 5.39 -13.16 -17.47
N ASP A 236 6.00 -12.04 -17.81
CA ASP A 236 5.54 -11.09 -18.84
C ASP A 236 6.72 -10.24 -19.30
N GLU A 237 7.15 -10.44 -20.53
CA GLU A 237 8.28 -9.72 -21.13
C GLU A 237 7.93 -8.30 -21.59
N ASP A 238 6.63 -8.02 -21.76
CA ASP A 238 6.14 -6.79 -22.37
C ASP A 238 5.87 -5.67 -21.37
N ALA A 239 5.57 -6.02 -20.11
CA ALA A 239 5.09 -5.06 -19.12
C ALA A 239 5.63 -5.33 -17.70
N PRO A 240 5.96 -4.27 -16.92
CA PRO A 240 6.26 -4.42 -15.50
C PRO A 240 5.05 -4.93 -14.74
N ALA A 241 5.27 -5.54 -13.58
CA ALA A 241 4.22 -6.22 -12.82
C ALA A 241 2.97 -5.36 -12.57
N THR A 242 3.13 -4.07 -12.27
CA THR A 242 2.00 -3.13 -12.10
C THR A 242 1.09 -3.05 -13.33
N MET A 243 1.61 -3.25 -14.53
CA MET A 243 0.87 -3.15 -15.79
C MET A 243 0.60 -4.52 -16.43
N SER A 244 1.02 -5.62 -15.81
CA SER A 244 0.90 -6.96 -16.34
C SER A 244 -0.40 -7.63 -15.91
N ARG A 245 -1.32 -7.85 -16.86
CA ARG A 245 -2.51 -8.66 -16.64
C ARG A 245 -2.18 -10.12 -16.32
N ARG A 246 -1.10 -10.66 -16.92
CA ARG A 246 -0.64 -12.04 -16.64
C ARG A 246 -0.29 -12.20 -15.17
N ILE A 247 0.39 -11.20 -14.57
CA ILE A 247 0.83 -11.22 -13.19
C ILE A 247 -0.35 -10.91 -12.24
N LEU A 248 -1.02 -9.78 -12.40
CA LEU A 248 -2.02 -9.32 -11.42
C LEU A 248 -3.34 -10.08 -11.53
N ASP A 249 -3.93 -10.19 -12.73
CA ASP A 249 -5.16 -10.93 -12.91
C ASP A 249 -4.89 -12.45 -12.88
N GLY A 250 -3.85 -12.92 -13.59
CA GLY A 250 -3.54 -14.33 -13.71
C GLY A 250 -3.07 -14.96 -12.40
N ILE A 251 -2.05 -14.40 -11.76
CA ILE A 251 -1.44 -14.99 -10.56
C ILE A 251 -2.18 -14.50 -9.30
N LEU A 252 -2.23 -13.20 -9.05
CA LEU A 252 -2.75 -12.69 -7.77
C LEU A 252 -4.27 -12.89 -7.65
N ARG A 253 -5.06 -12.46 -8.66
CA ARG A 253 -6.53 -12.58 -8.61
C ARG A 253 -7.00 -14.02 -8.72
N ARG A 254 -6.64 -14.71 -9.81
CA ARG A 254 -7.22 -16.02 -10.11
C ARG A 254 -6.54 -17.16 -9.40
N ARG A 255 -5.20 -17.25 -9.47
CA ARG A 255 -4.48 -18.40 -8.91
C ARG A 255 -4.41 -18.33 -7.38
N MET A 256 -4.07 -17.16 -6.79
CA MET A 256 -4.04 -16.97 -5.34
C MET A 256 -5.41 -16.67 -4.74
N GLY A 257 -6.45 -16.41 -5.55
CA GLY A 257 -7.80 -16.11 -5.10
C GLY A 257 -7.95 -14.76 -4.38
N TYR A 258 -7.09 -13.79 -4.64
CA TYR A 258 -7.12 -12.52 -3.94
C TYR A 258 -8.30 -11.64 -4.36
N GLY A 259 -9.27 -11.50 -3.46
CA GLY A 259 -10.47 -10.66 -3.65
C GLY A 259 -10.36 -9.23 -3.10
N GLY A 260 -9.26 -8.90 -2.40
CA GLY A 260 -9.04 -7.59 -1.79
C GLY A 260 -8.61 -6.50 -2.78
N VAL A 261 -8.12 -5.39 -2.28
CA VAL A 261 -7.73 -4.23 -3.08
C VAL A 261 -6.28 -4.33 -3.55
N ILE A 262 -6.06 -4.16 -4.85
CA ILE A 262 -4.72 -4.00 -5.43
C ILE A 262 -4.43 -2.51 -5.58
N VAL A 263 -3.32 -2.07 -4.99
CA VAL A 263 -2.84 -0.69 -5.03
C VAL A 263 -1.59 -0.65 -5.90
N SER A 264 -1.42 0.33 -6.78
CA SER A 264 -0.15 0.52 -7.47
C SER A 264 0.93 0.98 -6.47
N ASP A 265 2.20 0.75 -6.76
CA ASP A 265 3.25 1.60 -6.23
C ASP A 265 3.13 3.01 -6.84
N ASP A 266 3.92 3.97 -6.35
CA ASP A 266 3.84 5.37 -6.78
C ASP A 266 4.12 5.51 -8.28
N LEU A 267 3.10 5.98 -9.03
CA LEU A 267 3.20 6.18 -10.49
C LEU A 267 4.21 7.28 -10.88
N GLU A 268 4.70 8.06 -9.93
CA GLU A 268 5.73 9.07 -10.15
C GLU A 268 7.16 8.51 -10.10
N MET A 269 7.33 7.23 -9.71
CA MET A 269 8.64 6.60 -9.68
C MET A 269 9.27 6.54 -11.09
N LYS A 270 10.56 6.83 -11.16
CA LYS A 270 11.30 6.88 -12.44
C LYS A 270 11.25 5.56 -13.22
N ALA A 271 11.13 4.43 -12.52
CA ALA A 271 10.96 3.11 -13.12
C ALA A 271 9.87 3.08 -14.20
N VAL A 272 8.76 3.77 -13.98
CA VAL A 272 7.62 3.80 -14.88
C VAL A 272 7.41 5.16 -15.55
N ARG A 273 7.54 6.26 -14.81
CA ARG A 273 7.31 7.62 -15.35
C ARG A 273 8.24 7.98 -16.51
N GLY A 274 9.49 7.55 -16.46
CA GLY A 274 10.49 7.81 -17.52
C GLY A 274 10.27 7.01 -18.80
N ARG A 275 9.45 5.94 -18.75
CA ARG A 275 9.24 4.99 -19.85
C ARG A 275 7.83 5.04 -20.43
N TYR A 276 6.84 5.32 -19.60
CA TYR A 276 5.43 5.22 -19.97
C TYR A 276 4.70 6.53 -19.65
N PRO A 277 3.97 7.13 -20.61
CA PRO A 277 3.05 8.22 -20.32
C PRO A 277 2.05 7.83 -19.22
N LEU A 278 1.64 8.78 -18.37
CA LEU A 278 0.75 8.51 -17.23
C LEU A 278 -0.56 7.84 -17.67
N GLU A 279 -1.17 8.30 -18.76
CA GLU A 279 -2.40 7.70 -19.30
C GLU A 279 -2.21 6.22 -19.70
N HIS A 280 -1.05 5.88 -20.28
CA HIS A 280 -0.70 4.50 -20.60
C HIS A 280 -0.55 3.65 -19.32
N GLN A 281 0.11 4.18 -18.28
CA GLN A 281 0.23 3.50 -16.99
C GLN A 281 -1.16 3.22 -16.39
N LEU A 282 -2.04 4.22 -16.35
CA LEU A 282 -3.40 4.09 -15.82
C LEU A 282 -4.21 3.05 -16.59
N ALA A 283 -4.19 3.10 -17.93
CA ALA A 283 -4.92 2.18 -18.79
C ALA A 283 -4.44 0.74 -18.59
N LYS A 284 -3.11 0.50 -18.66
CA LYS A 284 -2.54 -0.84 -18.54
C LYS A 284 -2.67 -1.42 -17.14
N ALA A 285 -2.43 -0.62 -16.11
CA ALA A 285 -2.62 -1.07 -14.73
C ALA A 285 -4.10 -1.33 -14.40
N SER A 286 -5.03 -0.53 -14.91
CA SER A 286 -6.47 -0.81 -14.79
C SER A 286 -6.87 -2.09 -15.52
N GLU A 287 -6.38 -2.30 -16.74
CA GLU A 287 -6.55 -3.56 -17.49
C GLU A 287 -5.98 -4.76 -16.71
N ALA A 288 -4.87 -4.57 -16.01
CA ALA A 288 -4.25 -5.56 -15.15
C ALA A 288 -4.97 -5.76 -13.80
N THR A 289 -6.06 -5.05 -13.53
CA THR A 289 -6.90 -5.13 -12.31
C THR A 289 -6.39 -4.35 -11.09
N VAL A 290 -5.52 -3.37 -11.26
CA VAL A 290 -5.22 -2.40 -10.21
C VAL A 290 -6.48 -1.60 -9.88
N ASP A 291 -6.81 -1.53 -8.60
CA ASP A 291 -8.01 -0.84 -8.11
C ASP A 291 -7.75 0.63 -7.82
N VAL A 292 -6.61 0.91 -7.17
CA VAL A 292 -6.25 2.21 -6.62
C VAL A 292 -4.86 2.60 -7.07
N PHE A 293 -4.69 3.84 -7.47
CA PHE A 293 -3.45 4.41 -7.99
C PHE A 293 -2.85 5.40 -7.01
N LEU A 294 -1.55 5.27 -6.72
CA LEU A 294 -0.80 6.20 -5.90
C LEU A 294 -0.18 7.29 -6.77
N VAL A 295 -0.41 8.56 -6.40
CA VAL A 295 0.28 9.74 -6.95
C VAL A 295 0.74 10.55 -5.74
N CYS A 296 2.03 10.46 -5.43
CA CYS A 296 2.51 10.72 -4.07
C CYS A 296 3.06 12.12 -3.84
N LYS A 297 3.36 12.90 -4.90
CA LYS A 297 4.11 14.13 -4.73
C LYS A 297 3.51 15.33 -5.46
N GLU A 298 3.26 15.20 -6.76
CA GLU A 298 2.95 16.33 -7.62
C GLU A 298 1.43 16.48 -7.82
N LEU A 299 0.83 17.55 -7.29
CA LEU A 299 -0.62 17.80 -7.40
C LEU A 299 -1.09 17.84 -8.86
N HIS A 300 -0.30 18.41 -9.77
CA HIS A 300 -0.66 18.46 -11.18
C HIS A 300 -0.77 17.07 -11.81
N LEU A 301 0.04 16.10 -11.37
CA LEU A 301 -0.07 14.71 -11.84
C LEU A 301 -1.30 14.00 -11.23
N ALA A 302 -1.69 14.36 -10.02
CA ALA A 302 -2.95 13.87 -9.44
C ALA A 302 -4.15 14.37 -10.25
N HIS A 303 -4.12 15.63 -10.74
CA HIS A 303 -5.12 16.17 -11.68
C HIS A 303 -5.10 15.39 -13.01
N GLU A 304 -3.92 15.21 -13.61
CA GLU A 304 -3.76 14.48 -14.87
C GLU A 304 -4.25 13.02 -14.73
N ALA A 305 -3.94 12.35 -13.62
CA ALA A 305 -4.42 11.00 -13.34
C ALA A 305 -5.95 10.95 -13.22
N TRP A 306 -6.55 11.90 -12.49
CA TRP A 306 -8.01 12.00 -12.35
C TRP A 306 -8.71 12.18 -13.70
N GLU A 307 -8.25 13.13 -14.50
CA GLU A 307 -8.79 13.37 -15.84
C GLU A 307 -8.56 12.19 -16.79
N GLY A 308 -7.38 11.56 -16.72
CA GLY A 308 -7.06 10.35 -17.49
C GLY A 308 -8.01 9.20 -17.19
N LEU A 309 -8.29 8.93 -15.92
CA LEU A 309 -9.26 7.90 -15.52
C LEU A 309 -10.69 8.23 -15.97
N ILE A 310 -11.08 9.51 -16.01
CA ILE A 310 -12.38 9.93 -16.54
C ILE A 310 -12.44 9.64 -18.04
N ARG A 311 -11.43 10.10 -18.81
CA ARG A 311 -11.35 9.88 -20.26
C ARG A 311 -11.39 8.39 -20.62
N LEU A 312 -10.62 7.57 -19.92
CA LEU A 312 -10.61 6.11 -20.11
C LEU A 312 -12.01 5.51 -19.90
N ALA A 313 -12.72 5.89 -18.85
CA ALA A 313 -14.07 5.41 -18.57
C ALA A 313 -15.13 5.96 -19.54
N GLU A 314 -14.88 7.08 -20.21
CA GLU A 314 -15.78 7.66 -21.23
C GLU A 314 -15.60 7.00 -22.59
N THR A 315 -14.39 6.59 -22.93
CA THR A 315 -14.03 6.04 -24.23
C THR A 315 -14.10 4.52 -24.32
N ASP A 316 -13.95 3.82 -23.17
CA ASP A 316 -13.99 2.36 -23.09
C ASP A 316 -14.99 1.87 -22.03
N LYS A 317 -16.04 1.17 -22.51
CA LYS A 317 -17.05 0.59 -21.60
C LYS A 317 -16.45 -0.47 -20.66
N LEU A 318 -15.46 -1.25 -21.09
CA LEU A 318 -14.80 -2.24 -20.25
C LEU A 318 -14.03 -1.54 -19.11
N GLU A 319 -13.45 -0.37 -19.37
CA GLU A 319 -12.79 0.42 -18.35
C GLU A 319 -13.79 1.00 -17.34
N ASP A 320 -14.96 1.47 -17.79
CA ASP A 320 -16.02 1.91 -16.88
C ASP A 320 -16.48 0.76 -15.96
N ASP A 321 -16.62 -0.46 -16.50
CA ASP A 321 -16.97 -1.66 -15.71
C ASP A 321 -15.86 -2.05 -14.72
N ARG A 322 -14.57 -1.92 -15.10
CA ARG A 322 -13.41 -2.11 -14.20
C ARG A 322 -13.41 -1.08 -13.07
N ALA A 323 -13.66 0.18 -13.40
CA ALA A 323 -13.76 1.26 -12.40
C ALA A 323 -14.87 0.99 -11.37
N VAL A 324 -16.03 0.48 -11.81
CA VAL A 324 -17.12 0.07 -10.90
C VAL A 324 -16.65 -1.06 -9.98
N ALA A 325 -15.98 -2.09 -10.54
CA ALA A 325 -15.49 -3.22 -9.75
C ALA A 325 -14.41 -2.81 -8.74
N ALA A 326 -13.49 -1.92 -9.14
CA ALA A 326 -12.46 -1.35 -8.27
C ALA A 326 -13.08 -0.57 -7.11
N CYS A 327 -14.02 0.33 -7.40
CA CYS A 327 -14.72 1.10 -6.38
C CYS A 327 -15.51 0.20 -5.40
N ARG A 328 -16.08 -0.91 -5.87
CA ARG A 328 -16.76 -1.89 -5.00
C ARG A 328 -15.78 -2.54 -4.02
N ARG A 329 -14.60 -2.97 -4.46
CA ARG A 329 -13.58 -3.55 -3.58
C ARG A 329 -13.06 -2.52 -2.58
N TRP A 330 -12.78 -1.30 -3.03
CA TRP A 330 -12.35 -0.20 -2.17
C TRP A 330 -13.42 0.19 -1.13
N HIS A 331 -14.69 0.18 -1.52
CA HIS A 331 -15.81 0.41 -0.61
C HIS A 331 -15.93 -0.72 0.42
N ALA A 332 -15.88 -1.98 -0.02
CA ALA A 332 -15.94 -3.15 0.86
C ALA A 332 -14.79 -3.16 1.89
N LEU A 333 -13.57 -2.76 1.49
CA LEU A 333 -12.45 -2.60 2.40
C LEU A 333 -12.74 -1.55 3.48
N ARG A 334 -13.26 -0.36 3.09
CA ARG A 334 -13.67 0.69 4.03
C ARG A 334 -14.77 0.24 4.96
N GLU A 335 -15.79 -0.46 4.44
CA GLU A 335 -16.86 -1.07 5.25
C GLU A 335 -16.27 -1.99 6.31
N ARG A 336 -15.39 -2.89 5.92
CA ARG A 336 -14.74 -3.87 6.82
C ARG A 336 -13.98 -3.21 7.95
N PHE A 337 -13.20 -2.17 7.66
CA PHE A 337 -12.24 -1.60 8.62
C PHE A 337 -12.68 -0.29 9.26
N LEU A 338 -13.52 0.54 8.59
CA LEU A 338 -13.83 1.88 9.09
C LEU A 338 -15.23 2.02 9.69
N ARG A 339 -16.13 1.10 9.40
CA ARG A 339 -17.52 1.20 9.91
C ARG A 339 -17.63 0.83 11.39
N HIS A 340 -16.90 -0.16 11.84
CA HIS A 340 -16.98 -0.73 13.20
C HIS A 340 -15.61 -0.67 13.91
N LEU A 341 -14.90 0.41 13.73
CA LEU A 341 -13.60 0.59 14.36
C LEU A 341 -13.69 0.50 15.87
N ALA A 342 -12.75 -0.26 16.46
CA ALA A 342 -12.41 -0.07 17.87
C ALA A 342 -12.08 1.41 18.14
N PRO A 343 -12.28 1.93 19.35
CA PRO A 343 -11.92 3.31 19.66
C PRO A 343 -10.53 3.67 19.17
N THR A 344 -10.37 4.85 18.58
CA THR A 344 -9.06 5.33 18.15
C THR A 344 -8.16 5.48 19.37
N PRO A 345 -6.96 4.87 19.39
CA PRO A 345 -6.01 5.04 20.50
C PRO A 345 -5.67 6.52 20.71
N GLY A 346 -5.37 6.89 21.95
CA GLY A 346 -4.91 8.25 22.26
C GLY A 346 -3.44 8.45 21.90
N LEU A 347 -2.98 9.70 21.88
CA LEU A 347 -1.58 10.05 21.62
C LEU A 347 -0.63 9.52 22.72
N ASP A 348 -1.15 9.12 23.88
CA ASP A 348 -0.41 8.47 24.97
C ASP A 348 0.03 7.04 24.67
N GLU A 349 -0.49 6.43 23.59
CA GLU A 349 0.03 5.16 23.08
C GLU A 349 1.39 5.29 22.39
N LEU A 350 1.72 6.49 21.91
CA LEU A 350 2.99 6.73 21.19
C LEU A 350 4.18 6.56 22.13
N GLY A 351 5.07 5.62 21.79
CA GLY A 351 6.28 5.35 22.58
C GLY A 351 5.99 4.86 23.99
N CYS A 352 4.81 4.32 24.27
CA CYS A 352 4.49 3.79 25.59
C CYS A 352 5.48 2.68 25.98
N ALA A 353 5.64 2.44 27.30
CA ALA A 353 6.64 1.51 27.84
C ALA A 353 6.59 0.12 27.19
N ARG A 354 5.38 -0.40 26.94
CA ARG A 354 5.16 -1.69 26.27
C ARG A 354 5.69 -1.73 24.84
N HIS A 355 5.48 -0.66 24.06
CA HIS A 355 5.96 -0.57 22.68
C HIS A 355 7.48 -0.39 22.64
N ALA A 356 8.02 0.46 23.50
CA ALA A 356 9.46 0.66 23.66
C ALA A 356 10.18 -0.65 24.05
N GLU A 357 9.60 -1.45 24.95
CA GLU A 357 10.15 -2.75 25.33
C GLU A 357 10.22 -3.73 24.14
N LEU A 358 9.16 -3.79 23.30
CA LEU A 358 9.17 -4.62 22.10
C LEU A 358 10.27 -4.18 21.12
N ALA A 359 10.43 -2.87 20.90
CA ALA A 359 11.47 -2.34 20.01
C ALA A 359 12.88 -2.63 20.55
N LEU A 360 13.12 -2.41 21.85
CA LEU A 360 14.40 -2.72 22.49
C LEU A 360 14.72 -4.22 22.42
N ARG A 361 13.74 -5.07 22.66
CA ARG A 361 13.91 -6.52 22.55
C ARG A 361 14.26 -6.95 21.14
N ALA A 362 13.55 -6.44 20.12
CA ALA A 362 13.88 -6.72 18.72
C ALA A 362 15.31 -6.29 18.38
N ALA A 363 15.72 -5.10 18.85
CA ALA A 363 17.09 -4.61 18.65
C ALA A 363 18.14 -5.46 19.37
N ALA A 364 17.87 -5.91 20.61
CA ALA A 364 18.83 -6.69 21.40
C ALA A 364 18.97 -8.14 20.93
N GLU A 365 17.84 -8.85 20.74
CA GLU A 365 17.83 -10.25 20.36
C GLU A 365 18.03 -10.45 18.83
N GLY A 366 17.45 -9.57 18.01
CA GLY A 366 17.42 -9.73 16.56
C GLY A 366 18.65 -9.20 15.82
N ALA A 367 19.44 -8.31 16.44
CA ALA A 367 20.66 -7.79 15.82
C ALA A 367 21.85 -8.76 15.87
N GLN A 368 21.77 -9.78 16.74
CA GLN A 368 22.85 -10.74 16.97
C GLN A 368 22.77 -11.99 16.08
N SER A 369 21.69 -12.14 15.36
CA SER A 369 21.42 -13.25 14.43
C SER A 369 21.59 -12.76 13.00
#